data_969362af8cd5cfcc97281feb4b46b88a
#
_entry.id   969362af8cd5cfcc97281feb4b46b88a
#
_cell.length_a   1.000
_cell.length_b   1.000
_cell.length_c   1.000
_cell.angle_alpha   90.00
_cell.angle_beta   90.00
_cell.angle_gamma   90.00
#
_symmetry.space_group_name_H-M   'P 1'
#
loop_
_entity.id
_entity.type
_entity.pdbx_description
1 polymer ?
#
loop_
_entity_poly.entity_id
_entity_poly.type
_entity_poly.pdbx_seq_one_letter_code
_entity_poly.pdbx_strand_id
1 'polypeptide(L)'
;MPEVLLFNPLYQERVWGGRVLETTLGRSLPPDRPIGESWEIVDRPEAQSVVAHGKWAGLTLREVIERHGAAVMGPKWPKEKTFPILVKWLDCRERLSLQVHPPATVASELKGEPKTENWYIAASSLGAQLIVGLKNGVTRPQFEAAITTHKVEDCVHHFPVAA
;
A
#
# COMPACT_ATOMS: atom_id res chain seq x y z
N MET A 1 -7.91 -24.80 -16.97
CA MET A 1 -7.39 -24.39 -15.65
C MET A 1 -7.63 -22.89 -15.50
N PRO A 2 -7.93 -22.38 -14.33
CA PRO A 2 -7.99 -20.95 -14.13
C PRO A 2 -6.63 -20.33 -14.49
N GLU A 3 -6.64 -19.27 -15.28
CA GLU A 3 -5.42 -18.58 -15.70
C GLU A 3 -4.98 -17.62 -14.58
N VAL A 4 -3.74 -17.72 -14.16
CA VAL A 4 -3.18 -16.80 -13.17
C VAL A 4 -2.79 -15.51 -13.87
N LEU A 5 -3.25 -14.38 -13.37
CA LEU A 5 -2.82 -13.07 -13.84
C LEU A 5 -1.52 -12.66 -13.14
N LEU A 6 -0.52 -12.35 -13.93
CA LEU A 6 0.71 -11.73 -13.48
C LEU A 6 0.77 -10.30 -14.03
N PHE A 7 1.13 -9.35 -13.20
CA PHE A 7 1.19 -7.96 -13.56
C PHE A 7 2.62 -7.43 -13.57
N ASN A 8 2.88 -6.44 -14.41
CA ASN A 8 4.10 -5.66 -14.34
C ASN A 8 4.04 -4.79 -13.07
N PRO A 9 5.04 -4.83 -12.19
CA PRO A 9 5.06 -3.99 -11.00
C PRO A 9 5.20 -2.51 -11.36
N LEU A 10 4.51 -1.65 -10.60
CA LEU A 10 4.62 -0.20 -10.72
C LEU A 10 5.49 0.33 -9.58
N TYR A 11 6.68 0.80 -9.90
CA TYR A 11 7.61 1.32 -8.91
C TYR A 11 7.31 2.76 -8.55
N GLN A 12 7.32 3.06 -7.26
CA GLN A 12 7.10 4.39 -6.72
C GLN A 12 8.37 4.88 -6.01
N GLU A 13 8.92 5.97 -6.53
CA GLU A 13 10.02 6.67 -5.88
C GLU A 13 9.52 7.32 -4.59
N ARG A 14 10.26 7.11 -3.50
CA ARG A 14 9.99 7.68 -2.19
C ARG A 14 11.31 8.06 -1.55
N VAL A 15 11.36 9.22 -0.92
CA VAL A 15 12.58 9.71 -0.24
C VAL A 15 13.09 8.73 0.84
N TRP A 16 12.21 7.97 1.46
CA TRP A 16 12.51 6.95 2.46
C TRP A 16 12.80 5.56 1.86
N GLY A 17 12.70 5.42 0.54
CA GLY A 17 12.89 4.16 -0.17
C GLY A 17 14.32 3.68 -0.20
N GLY A 18 14.49 2.42 -0.52
CA GLY A 18 15.78 1.75 -0.66
C GLY A 18 15.95 1.04 -2.00
N ARG A 19 16.73 -0.02 -1.98
CA ARG A 19 17.00 -0.89 -3.13
C ARG A 19 16.92 -2.39 -2.77
N VAL A 20 16.31 -2.70 -1.62
CA VAL A 20 16.21 -4.09 -1.14
C VAL A 20 15.31 -4.94 -2.05
N LEU A 21 14.35 -4.34 -2.74
CA LEU A 21 13.52 -5.03 -3.73
C LEU A 21 14.34 -5.65 -4.88
N GLU A 22 15.48 -5.07 -5.23
CA GLU A 22 16.41 -5.68 -6.22
C GLU A 22 17.04 -6.95 -5.68
N THR A 23 17.59 -6.89 -4.48
CA THR A 23 18.39 -7.98 -3.91
C THR A 23 17.51 -9.11 -3.37
N THR A 24 16.33 -8.77 -2.81
CA THR A 24 15.45 -9.76 -2.18
C THR A 24 14.45 -10.36 -3.15
N LEU A 25 13.89 -9.56 -4.07
CA LEU A 25 12.85 -10.01 -5.00
C LEU A 25 13.33 -10.11 -6.46
N GLY A 26 14.62 -9.83 -6.73
CA GLY A 26 15.18 -9.85 -8.09
C GLY A 26 14.52 -8.82 -9.02
N ARG A 27 14.02 -7.70 -8.49
CA ARG A 27 13.36 -6.68 -9.29
C ARG A 27 14.36 -5.82 -10.05
N SER A 28 14.08 -5.55 -11.32
CA SER A 28 14.84 -4.57 -12.11
C SER A 28 14.30 -3.17 -11.80
N LEU A 29 14.92 -2.47 -10.87
CA LEU A 29 14.51 -1.13 -10.47
C LEU A 29 15.14 -0.07 -11.39
N PRO A 30 14.47 1.11 -11.57
CA PRO A 30 15.10 2.26 -12.22
C PRO A 30 16.44 2.59 -11.56
N PRO A 31 17.50 2.89 -12.34
CA PRO A 31 18.83 3.20 -11.78
C PRO A 31 18.79 4.48 -10.94
N ASP A 32 19.63 4.52 -9.92
CA ASP A 32 19.95 5.72 -9.11
C ASP A 32 18.73 6.41 -8.45
N ARG A 33 17.64 5.65 -8.24
CA ARG A 33 16.43 6.16 -7.59
C ARG A 33 16.08 5.35 -6.35
N PRO A 34 15.71 6.00 -5.24
CA PRO A 34 15.18 5.32 -4.06
C PRO A 34 13.75 4.85 -4.34
N ILE A 35 13.54 3.55 -4.43
CA ILE A 35 12.22 2.96 -4.65
C ILE A 35 11.66 2.50 -3.31
N GLY A 36 10.63 3.20 -2.84
CA GLY A 36 9.99 2.85 -1.57
C GLY A 36 8.83 1.88 -1.73
N GLU A 37 8.17 1.84 -2.89
CA GLU A 37 7.02 0.97 -3.10
C GLU A 37 7.10 0.27 -4.46
N SER A 38 6.66 -0.99 -4.50
CA SER A 38 6.36 -1.74 -5.71
C SER A 38 4.90 -2.15 -5.67
N TRP A 39 4.06 -1.53 -6.49
CA TRP A 39 2.64 -1.85 -6.55
C TRP A 39 2.44 -3.06 -7.46
N GLU A 40 2.00 -4.15 -6.87
CA GLU A 40 1.84 -5.43 -7.54
C GLU A 40 0.45 -5.59 -8.16
N ILE A 41 -0.59 -5.10 -7.46
CA ILE A 41 -1.97 -5.08 -7.96
C ILE A 41 -2.58 -3.73 -7.60
N VAL A 42 -3.06 -3.01 -8.61
CA VAL A 42 -3.75 -1.74 -8.45
C VAL A 42 -4.76 -1.50 -9.57
N ASP A 43 -5.92 -0.98 -9.19
CA ASP A 43 -7.00 -0.55 -10.08
C ASP A 43 -7.52 0.81 -9.60
N ARG A 44 -6.78 1.86 -9.90
CA ARG A 44 -7.08 3.24 -9.49
C ARG A 44 -7.02 4.17 -10.70
N PRO A 45 -7.73 5.32 -10.69
CA PRO A 45 -7.67 6.26 -11.80
C PRO A 45 -6.25 6.73 -12.14
N GLU A 46 -5.41 6.91 -11.13
CA GLU A 46 -4.04 7.38 -11.27
C GLU A 46 -3.02 6.28 -11.60
N ALA A 47 -3.39 4.99 -11.44
CA ALA A 47 -2.48 3.88 -11.68
C ALA A 47 -3.24 2.58 -11.96
N GLN A 48 -2.81 1.86 -12.98
CA GLN A 48 -3.42 0.59 -13.40
C GLN A 48 -2.37 -0.50 -13.54
N SER A 49 -2.62 -1.66 -12.94
CA SER A 49 -1.82 -2.86 -13.20
C SER A 49 -2.04 -3.33 -14.63
N VAL A 50 -0.93 -3.60 -15.34
CA VAL A 50 -0.95 -4.13 -16.71
C VAL A 50 -0.53 -5.59 -16.68
N VAL A 51 -1.31 -6.45 -17.33
CA VAL A 51 -1.03 -7.89 -17.41
C VAL A 51 0.27 -8.12 -18.18
N ALA A 52 1.20 -8.82 -17.53
CA ALA A 52 2.54 -9.06 -18.08
C ALA A 52 2.58 -10.15 -19.15
N HIS A 53 1.78 -11.21 -18.99
CA HIS A 53 1.85 -12.42 -19.83
C HIS A 53 0.47 -13.03 -20.05
N GLY A 54 0.39 -13.97 -21.01
CA GLY A 54 -0.83 -14.74 -21.32
C GLY A 54 -1.74 -14.04 -22.30
N LYS A 55 -2.96 -14.55 -22.44
CA LYS A 55 -3.93 -14.11 -23.47
C LYS A 55 -4.40 -12.66 -23.33
N TRP A 56 -4.24 -12.09 -22.14
CA TRP A 56 -4.63 -10.71 -21.81
C TRP A 56 -3.43 -9.78 -21.62
N ALA A 57 -2.22 -10.23 -22.03
CA ALA A 57 -1.02 -9.41 -21.94
C ALA A 57 -1.23 -8.02 -22.57
N GLY A 58 -0.79 -6.99 -21.86
CA GLY A 58 -0.94 -5.60 -22.28
C GLY A 58 -2.25 -4.92 -21.90
N LEU A 59 -3.28 -5.69 -21.47
CA LEU A 59 -4.51 -5.10 -20.94
C LEU A 59 -4.29 -4.64 -19.49
N THR A 60 -4.94 -3.56 -19.11
CA THR A 60 -5.02 -3.13 -17.72
C THR A 60 -5.96 -4.06 -16.94
N LEU A 61 -5.79 -4.10 -15.61
CA LEU A 61 -6.69 -4.86 -14.74
C LEU A 61 -8.15 -4.39 -14.92
N ARG A 62 -8.37 -3.07 -15.10
CA ARG A 62 -9.68 -2.49 -15.39
C ARG A 62 -10.27 -3.06 -16.67
N GLU A 63 -9.52 -3.06 -17.77
CA GLU A 63 -9.97 -3.61 -19.05
C GLU A 63 -10.26 -5.12 -18.97
N VAL A 64 -9.46 -5.87 -18.22
CA VAL A 64 -9.71 -7.31 -18.00
C VAL A 64 -11.02 -7.52 -17.23
N ILE A 65 -11.29 -6.73 -16.18
CA ILE A 65 -12.54 -6.82 -15.42
C ILE A 65 -13.74 -6.45 -16.28
N GLU A 66 -13.67 -5.39 -17.06
CA GLU A 66 -14.76 -4.93 -17.93
C GLU A 66 -15.11 -5.94 -19.02
N ARG A 67 -14.09 -6.51 -19.66
CA ARG A 67 -14.26 -7.41 -20.81
C ARG A 67 -14.45 -8.88 -20.39
N HIS A 68 -13.83 -9.30 -19.28
CA HIS A 68 -13.71 -10.68 -18.86
C HIS A 68 -14.04 -10.90 -17.37
N GLY A 69 -14.73 -9.94 -16.73
CA GLY A 69 -14.97 -9.93 -15.29
C GLY A 69 -15.61 -11.22 -14.75
N ALA A 70 -16.56 -11.78 -15.47
CA ALA A 70 -17.19 -13.03 -15.05
C ALA A 70 -16.20 -14.21 -14.93
N ALA A 71 -15.15 -14.23 -15.76
CA ALA A 71 -14.12 -15.28 -15.75
C ALA A 71 -13.07 -15.04 -14.66
N VAL A 72 -12.79 -13.79 -14.29
CA VAL A 72 -11.73 -13.42 -13.36
C VAL A 72 -12.25 -13.18 -11.95
N MET A 73 -13.36 -12.45 -11.84
CA MET A 73 -13.94 -12.01 -10.57
C MET A 73 -15.17 -12.84 -10.16
N GLY A 74 -15.64 -13.70 -11.06
CA GLY A 74 -16.87 -14.48 -10.89
C GLY A 74 -18.10 -13.81 -11.50
N PRO A 75 -19.16 -14.62 -11.79
CA PRO A 75 -20.30 -14.20 -12.61
C PRO A 75 -21.18 -13.10 -11.99
N LYS A 76 -21.06 -12.88 -10.68
CA LYS A 76 -21.86 -11.88 -9.96
C LYS A 76 -21.12 -10.55 -9.74
N TRP A 77 -19.87 -10.43 -10.22
CA TRP A 77 -19.10 -9.20 -10.03
C TRP A 77 -19.61 -8.08 -10.95
N PRO A 78 -19.96 -6.91 -10.40
CA PRO A 78 -20.35 -5.75 -11.20
C PRO A 78 -19.15 -5.24 -12.02
N LYS A 79 -19.33 -5.10 -13.36
CA LYS A 79 -18.23 -4.72 -14.26
C LYS A 79 -17.64 -3.34 -13.96
N GLU A 80 -18.49 -2.42 -13.51
CA GLU A 80 -18.13 -1.05 -13.14
C GLU A 80 -17.41 -0.95 -11.80
N LYS A 81 -17.45 -2.00 -10.99
CA LYS A 81 -16.81 -2.01 -9.67
C LYS A 81 -15.29 -2.15 -9.82
N THR A 82 -14.56 -1.22 -9.20
CA THR A 82 -13.10 -1.26 -9.14
C THR A 82 -12.61 -2.47 -8.33
N PHE A 83 -11.44 -2.99 -8.66
CA PHE A 83 -10.80 -3.99 -7.83
C PHE A 83 -10.45 -3.38 -6.47
N PRO A 84 -10.91 -3.98 -5.35
CA PRO A 84 -10.96 -3.27 -4.07
C PRO A 84 -9.65 -3.25 -3.28
N ILE A 85 -8.61 -3.91 -3.79
CA ILE A 85 -7.36 -4.12 -3.03
C ILE A 85 -6.18 -3.56 -3.82
N LEU A 86 -5.36 -2.78 -3.14
CA LEU A 86 -4.00 -2.44 -3.57
C LEU A 86 -3.03 -3.37 -2.84
N VAL A 87 -2.22 -4.13 -3.59
CA VAL A 87 -1.16 -4.96 -3.03
C VAL A 87 0.18 -4.33 -3.38
N LYS A 88 1.03 -4.11 -2.38
CA LYS A 88 2.34 -3.49 -2.59
C LYS A 88 3.40 -4.05 -1.65
N TRP A 89 4.64 -4.09 -2.15
CA TRP A 89 5.83 -4.18 -1.31
C TRP A 89 6.27 -2.80 -0.88
N LEU A 90 6.78 -2.70 0.34
CA LEU A 90 7.41 -1.51 0.89
C LEU A 90 8.87 -1.81 1.18
N ASP A 91 9.76 -0.94 0.70
CA ASP A 91 11.18 -0.95 1.05
C ASP A 91 11.45 0.30 1.89
N CYS A 92 11.34 0.15 3.20
CA CYS A 92 11.45 1.21 4.17
C CYS A 92 12.90 1.32 4.68
N ARG A 93 13.79 1.91 3.88
CA ARG A 93 15.16 2.19 4.30
C ARG A 93 15.21 3.24 5.42
N GLU A 94 14.31 4.20 5.35
CA GLU A 94 14.15 5.23 6.35
C GLU A 94 12.73 5.20 6.90
N ARG A 95 12.49 5.97 7.92
CA ARG A 95 11.19 6.05 8.57
C ARG A 95 10.14 6.70 7.65
N LEU A 96 8.98 6.09 7.56
CA LEU A 96 7.81 6.65 6.89
C LEU A 96 7.16 7.74 7.75
N SER A 97 6.44 8.64 7.10
CA SER A 97 5.58 9.59 7.80
C SER A 97 4.49 8.86 8.59
N LEU A 98 4.14 9.43 9.74
CA LEU A 98 2.98 8.96 10.49
C LEU A 98 1.71 9.37 9.75
N GLN A 99 0.87 8.39 9.41
CA GLN A 99 -0.35 8.59 8.65
C GLN A 99 -1.57 8.11 9.42
N VAL A 100 -2.67 8.84 9.28
CA VAL A 100 -3.99 8.46 9.80
C VAL A 100 -5.00 8.54 8.67
N HIS A 101 -5.72 7.46 8.43
CA HIS A 101 -6.80 7.43 7.46
C HIS A 101 -8.14 7.69 8.16
N PRO A 102 -9.00 8.56 7.60
CA PRO A 102 -10.29 8.85 8.22
C PRO A 102 -11.21 7.62 8.15
N PRO A 103 -12.06 7.40 9.17
CA PRO A 103 -13.13 6.40 9.05
C PRO A 103 -14.13 6.80 7.96
N ALA A 104 -14.83 5.82 7.38
CA ALA A 104 -15.76 6.04 6.28
C ALA A 104 -16.85 7.07 6.60
N THR A 105 -17.23 7.20 7.88
CA THR A 105 -18.27 8.13 8.36
C THR A 105 -17.92 9.61 8.17
N VAL A 106 -16.61 9.96 8.15
CA VAL A 106 -16.15 11.36 8.03
C VAL A 106 -15.21 11.59 6.84
N ALA A 107 -14.88 10.53 6.11
CA ALA A 107 -13.91 10.63 5.02
C ALA A 107 -14.31 11.63 3.94
N SER A 108 -15.59 11.69 3.57
CA SER A 108 -16.11 12.63 2.57
C SER A 108 -15.97 14.09 3.01
N GLU A 109 -16.23 14.39 4.29
CA GLU A 109 -16.10 15.74 4.86
C GLU A 109 -14.65 16.24 4.83
N LEU A 110 -13.72 15.32 5.09
CA LEU A 110 -12.29 15.59 5.09
C LEU A 110 -11.64 15.52 3.70
N LYS A 111 -12.43 15.24 2.65
CA LYS A 111 -11.94 14.96 1.28
C LYS A 111 -10.85 13.87 1.29
N GLY A 112 -10.96 12.94 2.23
CA GLY A 112 -10.06 11.81 2.41
C GLY A 112 -10.70 10.51 1.93
N GLU A 113 -9.90 9.46 1.88
CA GLU A 113 -10.32 8.11 1.52
C GLU A 113 -10.17 7.19 2.74
N PRO A 114 -11.23 6.47 3.14
CA PRO A 114 -11.10 5.47 4.18
C PRO A 114 -10.22 4.34 3.66
N LYS A 115 -9.28 3.88 4.49
CA LYS A 115 -8.37 2.82 4.08
C LYS A 115 -8.09 1.86 5.23
N THR A 116 -8.46 0.60 5.04
CA THR A 116 -8.06 -0.50 5.91
C THR A 116 -6.76 -1.08 5.38
N GLU A 117 -5.77 -1.25 6.21
CA GLU A 117 -4.48 -1.82 5.86
C GLU A 117 -4.17 -3.07 6.67
N ASN A 118 -3.56 -4.05 6.00
CA ASN A 118 -2.95 -5.20 6.63
C ASN A 118 -1.46 -5.21 6.26
N TRP A 119 -0.62 -5.45 7.24
CA TRP A 119 0.83 -5.47 7.06
C TRP A 119 1.40 -6.86 7.35
N TYR A 120 2.27 -7.30 6.47
CA TYR A 120 3.10 -8.48 6.66
C TYR A 120 4.57 -8.05 6.64
N ILE A 121 5.33 -8.42 7.65
CA ILE A 121 6.74 -8.09 7.75
C ILE A 121 7.54 -9.24 7.14
N ALA A 122 8.04 -9.03 5.94
CA ALA A 122 8.83 -10.03 5.21
C ALA A 122 10.30 -10.04 5.61
N ALA A 123 10.83 -8.88 6.02
CA ALA A 123 12.18 -8.72 6.53
C ALA A 123 12.24 -7.49 7.45
N SER A 124 13.16 -7.47 8.39
CA SER A 124 13.36 -6.32 9.27
C SER A 124 14.85 -6.13 9.59
N SER A 125 15.25 -4.86 9.71
CA SER A 125 16.56 -4.49 10.25
C SER A 125 16.53 -4.50 11.78
N LEU A 126 17.69 -4.56 12.41
CA LEU A 126 17.78 -4.47 13.87
C LEU A 126 17.18 -3.13 14.36
N GLY A 127 16.25 -3.22 15.30
CA GLY A 127 15.58 -2.05 15.86
C GLY A 127 14.42 -1.52 15.01
N ALA A 128 14.02 -2.21 13.94
CA ALA A 128 12.85 -1.83 13.14
C ALA A 128 11.57 -1.85 13.99
N GLN A 129 10.71 -0.87 13.74
CA GLN A 129 9.47 -0.67 14.48
C GLN A 129 8.32 -0.27 13.56
N LEU A 130 7.10 -0.64 13.96
CA LEU A 130 5.85 -0.07 13.45
C LEU A 130 5.24 0.87 14.48
N ILE A 131 4.59 1.92 14.00
CA ILE A 131 3.77 2.80 14.83
C ILE A 131 2.31 2.46 14.55
N VAL A 132 1.60 1.98 15.58
CA VAL A 132 0.19 1.59 15.47
C VAL A 132 -0.59 2.07 16.68
N GLY A 133 -1.46 3.04 16.46
CA GLY A 133 -2.35 3.57 17.49
C GLY A 133 -1.65 4.46 18.53
N LEU A 134 -2.43 4.84 19.53
CA LEU A 134 -1.99 5.67 20.65
C LEU A 134 -1.56 4.80 21.84
N LYS A 135 -0.65 5.31 22.66
CA LYS A 135 -0.32 4.72 23.95
C LYS A 135 -1.56 4.68 24.86
N ASN A 136 -1.64 3.68 25.72
CA ASN A 136 -2.71 3.57 26.68
C ASN A 136 -2.78 4.83 27.56
N GLY A 137 -4.01 5.34 27.75
CA GLY A 137 -4.26 6.51 28.58
C GLY A 137 -4.07 7.86 27.89
N VAL A 138 -3.61 7.90 26.63
CA VAL A 138 -3.56 9.14 25.87
C VAL A 138 -4.98 9.59 25.54
N THR A 139 -5.36 10.76 26.03
CA THR A 139 -6.66 11.36 25.77
C THR A 139 -6.63 12.22 24.50
N ARG A 140 -7.80 12.51 23.92
CA ARG A 140 -7.92 13.39 22.76
C ARG A 140 -7.28 14.76 22.98
N PRO A 141 -7.52 15.50 24.09
CA PRO A 141 -6.86 16.78 24.33
C PRO A 141 -5.34 16.69 24.39
N GLN A 142 -4.79 15.61 24.99
CA GLN A 142 -3.34 15.40 25.01
C GLN A 142 -2.78 15.17 23.61
N PHE A 143 -3.47 14.41 22.76
CA PHE A 143 -3.05 14.16 21.40
C PHE A 143 -3.13 15.44 20.54
N GLU A 144 -4.19 16.24 20.67
CA GLU A 144 -4.34 17.52 19.99
C GLU A 144 -3.22 18.51 20.40
N ALA A 145 -2.88 18.56 21.71
CA ALA A 145 -1.75 19.35 22.18
C ALA A 145 -0.41 18.85 21.64
N ALA A 146 -0.22 17.55 21.52
CA ALA A 146 0.99 16.93 20.97
C ALA A 146 1.15 17.26 19.47
N ILE A 147 0.06 17.31 18.69
CA ILE A 147 0.09 17.76 17.29
C ILE A 147 0.57 19.21 17.22
N THR A 148 -0.05 20.09 18.01
CA THR A 148 0.28 21.52 18.02
C THR A 148 1.73 21.81 18.43
N THR A 149 2.27 20.99 19.32
CA THR A 149 3.65 21.14 19.84
C THR A 149 4.68 20.28 19.10
N HIS A 150 4.31 19.60 18.02
CA HIS A 150 5.16 18.67 17.26
C HIS A 150 5.73 17.51 18.10
N LYS A 151 4.99 17.04 19.10
CA LYS A 151 5.38 15.95 20.02
C LYS A 151 4.50 14.69 19.88
N VAL A 152 3.98 14.43 18.69
CA VAL A 152 3.10 13.30 18.44
C VAL A 152 3.75 11.95 18.79
N GLU A 153 5.07 11.85 18.66
CA GLU A 153 5.85 10.67 19.05
C GLU A 153 5.64 10.25 20.52
N ASP A 154 5.41 11.19 21.41
CA ASP A 154 5.19 10.91 22.81
C ASP A 154 3.87 10.20 23.08
N CYS A 155 2.93 10.31 22.12
CA CYS A 155 1.57 9.79 22.22
C CYS A 155 1.35 8.45 21.49
N VAL A 156 2.24 8.07 20.56
CA VAL A 156 2.02 6.89 19.71
C VAL A 156 2.69 5.65 20.24
N HIS A 157 2.11 4.50 19.94
CA HIS A 157 2.63 3.21 20.35
C HIS A 157 3.59 2.66 19.29
N HIS A 158 4.79 2.27 19.73
CA HIS A 158 5.83 1.67 18.91
C HIS A 158 5.90 0.17 19.17
N PHE A 159 5.81 -0.63 18.12
CA PHE A 159 5.97 -2.07 18.17
C PHE A 159 7.30 -2.48 17.51
N PRO A 160 8.17 -3.21 18.22
CA PRO A 160 9.28 -3.86 17.55
C PRO A 160 8.74 -4.89 16.56
N VAL A 161 9.35 -4.98 15.39
CA VAL A 161 8.96 -5.94 14.37
C VAL A 161 10.10 -6.88 14.03
N ALA A 162 9.73 -8.12 13.73
CA ALA A 162 10.61 -9.15 13.19
C ALA A 162 9.91 -9.84 12.01
N ALA A 163 10.70 -10.42 11.11
CA ALA A 163 10.21 -11.26 10.02
C ALA A 163 9.76 -12.62 10.55
#